data_86b8902bbca177fa1901150295139119
#
_entry.id   86b8902bbca177fa1901150295139119
#
_cell.length_a   1.000
_cell.length_b   1.000
_cell.length_c   1.000
_cell.angle_alpha   90.00
_cell.angle_beta   90.00
_cell.angle_gamma   90.00
#
_symmetry.space_group_name_H-M   'P 1'
#
loop_
_entity.id
_entity.type
_entity.pdbx_description
1 polymer ?
#
loop_
_entity_poly.entity_id
_entity_poly.type
_entity_poly.pdbx_seq_one_letter_code
_entity_poly.pdbx_strand_id
1 'polypeptide(L)'
;MSSVIVDWRRTPFSRSHKGELSEVRPDEFASQVLVELLNNLNIDPAEIDDVIVGCAYPEGEQGYNIGRLMALMSGLPKEAPGVTINRLCGSSMQAIMYASANISAGWGECFVCGGIESMSRVKRRGFNWSPHPKFETDFPEAYVNMGITAENVAELYGISRTEQEEFSLILSLIHISEPTRLAT
;
A
#
# COMPACT_ATOMS: atom_id res chain seq x y z
N MET A 1 -18.38 17.36 -5.24
CA MET A 1 -17.28 17.57 -6.23
C MET A 1 -16.75 16.21 -6.67
N SER A 2 -16.25 16.07 -7.89
CA SER A 2 -15.54 14.85 -8.32
C SER A 2 -14.07 15.00 -8.00
N SER A 3 -13.47 14.00 -7.35
CA SER A 3 -12.04 13.93 -7.13
C SER A 3 -11.30 13.47 -8.40
N VAL A 4 -10.05 13.89 -8.56
CA VAL A 4 -9.17 13.48 -9.66
C VAL A 4 -7.80 13.10 -9.10
N ILE A 5 -7.10 12.21 -9.79
CA ILE A 5 -5.69 11.90 -9.50
C ILE A 5 -4.84 12.81 -10.40
N VAL A 6 -3.99 13.62 -9.81
CA VAL A 6 -3.19 14.62 -10.53
C VAL A 6 -1.77 14.15 -10.86
N ASP A 7 -1.18 13.31 -10.01
CA ASP A 7 0.15 12.70 -10.24
C ASP A 7 0.29 11.42 -9.42
N TRP A 8 1.32 10.61 -9.72
CA TRP A 8 1.64 9.39 -9.00
C TRP A 8 3.12 9.03 -9.12
N ARG A 9 3.63 8.35 -8.10
CA ARG A 9 4.99 7.80 -8.06
C ARG A 9 4.97 6.45 -7.36
N ARG A 10 5.93 5.59 -7.67
CA ARG A 10 6.15 4.33 -6.95
C ARG A 10 7.61 3.89 -6.96
N THR A 11 8.00 3.07 -6.02
CA THR A 11 9.23 2.29 -6.09
C THR A 11 9.12 1.16 -7.13
N PRO A 12 10.24 0.57 -7.59
CA PRO A 12 10.17 -0.75 -8.17
C PRO A 12 9.59 -1.76 -7.17
N PHE A 13 8.92 -2.79 -7.69
CA PHE A 13 8.56 -3.94 -6.88
C PHE A 13 9.74 -4.90 -6.82
N SER A 14 10.31 -5.05 -5.64
CA SER A 14 11.45 -5.92 -5.38
C SER A 14 11.00 -7.20 -4.69
N ARG A 15 11.61 -8.33 -5.06
CA ARG A 15 11.30 -9.61 -4.42
C ARG A 15 11.68 -9.58 -2.95
N SER A 16 10.72 -9.93 -2.08
CA SER A 16 10.97 -9.95 -0.64
C SER A 16 12.07 -10.96 -0.27
N HIS A 17 12.86 -10.65 0.73
CA HIS A 17 14.02 -11.39 1.24
C HIS A 17 15.22 -11.55 0.30
N LYS A 18 15.09 -11.27 -0.99
CA LYS A 18 16.15 -11.50 -2.00
C LYS A 18 16.37 -10.34 -2.99
N GLY A 19 15.48 -9.37 -2.99
CA GLY A 19 15.55 -8.22 -3.89
C GLY A 19 16.32 -7.05 -3.26
N GLU A 20 16.63 -6.06 -4.07
CA GLU A 20 17.47 -4.90 -3.70
C GLU A 20 16.89 -4.08 -2.54
N LEU A 21 15.56 -4.04 -2.40
CA LEU A 21 14.89 -3.31 -1.31
C LEU A 21 14.76 -4.12 -0.02
N SER A 22 15.28 -5.35 0.04
CA SER A 22 15.11 -6.22 1.21
C SER A 22 15.76 -5.68 2.48
N GLU A 23 16.85 -4.93 2.34
CA GLU A 23 17.62 -4.35 3.44
C GLU A 23 17.28 -2.87 3.69
N VAL A 24 16.47 -2.27 2.83
CA VAL A 24 16.09 -0.85 2.95
C VAL A 24 14.89 -0.71 3.88
N ARG A 25 14.95 0.25 4.78
CA ARG A 25 13.82 0.57 5.67
C ARG A 25 12.61 1.05 4.88
N PRO A 26 11.43 0.48 5.12
CA PRO A 26 10.22 0.86 4.39
C PRO A 26 9.83 2.33 4.59
N ASP A 27 9.96 2.85 5.79
CA ASP A 27 9.67 4.26 6.09
C ASP A 27 10.56 5.22 5.29
N GLU A 28 11.84 4.88 5.07
CA GLU A 28 12.77 5.68 4.28
C GLU A 28 12.40 5.69 2.80
N PHE A 29 12.28 4.52 2.14
CA PHE A 29 12.00 4.51 0.70
C PHE A 29 10.61 5.07 0.37
N ALA A 30 9.62 4.88 1.24
CA ALA A 30 8.29 5.43 1.05
C ALA A 30 8.29 6.96 1.18
N SER A 31 9.04 7.50 2.14
CA SER A 31 9.20 8.95 2.29
C SER A 31 9.93 9.58 1.11
N GLN A 32 10.93 8.90 0.54
CA GLN A 32 11.61 9.34 -0.68
C GLN A 32 10.65 9.42 -1.88
N VAL A 33 9.75 8.43 -2.04
CA VAL A 33 8.71 8.48 -3.09
C VAL A 33 7.80 9.69 -2.91
N LEU A 34 7.43 10.02 -1.67
CA LEU A 34 6.63 11.19 -1.39
C LEU A 34 7.39 12.50 -1.68
N VAL A 35 8.67 12.59 -1.30
CA VAL A 35 9.53 13.73 -1.66
C VAL A 35 9.57 13.94 -3.17
N GLU A 36 9.78 12.87 -3.94
CA GLU A 36 9.80 12.94 -5.41
C GLU A 36 8.44 13.31 -6.00
N LEU A 37 7.34 12.85 -5.41
CA LEU A 37 6.01 13.27 -5.81
C LEU A 37 5.84 14.78 -5.61
N LEU A 38 6.19 15.29 -4.43
CA LEU A 38 6.07 16.70 -4.08
C LEU A 38 6.95 17.60 -4.96
N ASN A 39 8.18 17.20 -5.24
CA ASN A 39 9.12 17.96 -6.08
C ASN A 39 8.62 18.11 -7.53
N ASN A 40 7.80 17.18 -8.01
CA ASN A 40 7.24 17.22 -9.36
C ASN A 40 5.90 17.96 -9.46
N LEU A 41 5.28 18.21 -8.32
CA LEU A 41 4.01 18.95 -8.25
C LEU A 41 4.31 20.43 -8.02
N ASN A 42 3.62 21.29 -8.75
CA ASN A 42 3.70 22.74 -8.53
C ASN A 42 2.57 23.17 -7.58
N ILE A 43 2.55 22.56 -6.39
CA ILE A 43 1.62 22.89 -5.30
C ILE A 43 2.41 23.28 -4.05
N ASP A 44 1.84 24.14 -3.23
CA ASP A 44 2.40 24.43 -1.92
C ASP A 44 2.21 23.19 -1.01
N PRO A 45 3.27 22.64 -0.41
CA PRO A 45 3.11 21.56 0.57
C PRO A 45 2.14 21.84 1.71
N ALA A 46 1.89 23.11 2.02
CA ALA A 46 0.90 23.55 3.00
C ALA A 46 -0.56 23.33 2.56
N GLU A 47 -0.81 23.12 1.27
CA GLU A 47 -2.14 22.82 0.72
C GLU A 47 -2.53 21.34 0.90
N ILE A 48 -1.62 20.48 1.40
CA ILE A 48 -1.91 19.07 1.63
C ILE A 48 -2.68 18.91 2.93
N ASP A 49 -3.95 18.53 2.81
CA ASP A 49 -4.86 18.35 3.94
C ASP A 49 -4.57 17.09 4.76
N ASP A 50 -4.12 15.98 4.13
CA ASP A 50 -3.76 14.75 4.84
C ASP A 50 -2.91 13.81 3.98
N VAL A 51 -2.13 12.95 4.66
CA VAL A 51 -1.36 11.85 4.08
C VAL A 51 -1.96 10.53 4.53
N ILE A 52 -2.72 9.87 3.67
CA ILE A 52 -3.44 8.64 3.98
C ILE A 52 -2.66 7.45 3.41
N VAL A 53 -2.05 6.65 4.28
CA VAL A 53 -1.18 5.53 3.89
C VAL A 53 -1.76 4.18 4.29
N GLY A 54 -1.94 3.31 3.31
CA GLY A 54 -2.31 1.92 3.52
C GLY A 54 -1.12 1.07 3.95
N CYS A 55 -1.29 0.26 4.99
CA CYS A 55 -0.30 -0.72 5.42
C CYS A 55 -1.01 -1.95 5.99
N ALA A 56 -0.67 -3.14 5.49
CA ALA A 56 -1.32 -4.38 5.94
C ALA A 56 -0.77 -4.86 7.29
N TYR A 57 0.51 -4.63 7.55
CA TYR A 57 1.18 -5.00 8.80
C TYR A 57 1.89 -3.80 9.41
N PRO A 58 1.13 -2.87 10.03
CA PRO A 58 1.68 -1.62 10.59
C PRO A 58 2.41 -1.87 11.91
N GLU A 59 3.49 -2.63 11.85
CA GLU A 59 4.37 -2.99 12.97
C GLU A 59 5.83 -2.68 12.65
N GLY A 60 6.69 -2.66 13.67
CA GLY A 60 8.12 -2.39 13.51
C GLY A 60 8.37 -1.09 12.75
N GLU A 61 9.14 -1.14 11.66
CA GLU A 61 9.49 0.01 10.82
C GLU A 61 8.28 0.57 10.01
N GLN A 62 7.16 -0.13 10.00
CA GLN A 62 5.89 0.28 9.39
C GLN A 62 4.86 0.72 10.45
N GLY A 63 5.25 0.70 11.72
CA GLY A 63 4.40 1.01 12.86
C GLY A 63 4.28 2.50 13.20
N TYR A 64 3.68 2.76 14.35
CA TYR A 64 3.56 4.08 14.95
C TYR A 64 2.95 5.16 14.02
N ASN A 65 1.89 4.81 13.30
CA ASN A 65 1.26 5.68 12.30
C ASN A 65 2.23 6.11 11.19
N ILE A 66 2.63 5.15 10.38
CA ILE A 66 3.58 5.37 9.28
C ILE A 66 3.14 6.49 8.32
N GLY A 67 1.85 6.72 8.12
CA GLY A 67 1.34 7.83 7.33
C GLY A 67 1.80 9.19 7.88
N ARG A 68 1.75 9.36 9.20
CA ARG A 68 2.24 10.57 9.86
C ARG A 68 3.78 10.66 9.79
N LEU A 69 4.48 9.56 10.00
CA LEU A 69 5.94 9.55 9.92
C LEU A 69 6.42 9.91 8.51
N MET A 70 5.77 9.38 7.47
CA MET A 70 6.06 9.74 6.08
C MET A 70 5.84 11.23 5.80
N ALA A 71 4.75 11.82 6.29
CA ALA A 71 4.50 13.25 6.16
C ALA A 71 5.67 14.08 6.73
N LEU A 72 6.10 13.75 7.93
CA LEU A 72 7.22 14.46 8.59
C LEU A 72 8.57 14.23 7.88
N MET A 73 8.86 13.00 7.48
CA MET A 73 10.12 12.63 6.82
C MET A 73 10.22 13.20 5.40
N SER A 74 9.09 13.50 4.77
CA SER A 74 9.05 14.08 3.42
C SER A 74 9.16 15.61 3.39
N GLY A 75 9.32 16.24 4.54
CA GLY A 75 9.45 17.69 4.64
C GLY A 75 8.14 18.47 4.54
N LEU A 76 6.99 17.79 4.64
CA LEU A 76 5.72 18.49 4.77
C LEU A 76 5.69 19.32 6.07
N PRO A 77 4.90 20.40 6.11
CA PRO A 77 4.71 21.18 7.34
C PRO A 77 4.27 20.25 8.49
N LYS A 78 4.71 20.56 9.70
CA LYS A 78 4.33 19.78 10.90
C LYS A 78 2.80 19.80 11.18
N GLU A 79 2.11 20.73 10.59
CA GLU A 79 0.65 20.87 10.62
C GLU A 79 -0.05 19.86 9.72
N ALA A 80 0.60 19.39 8.64
CA ALA A 80 0.04 18.38 7.75
C ALA A 80 -0.17 17.05 8.50
N PRO A 81 -1.39 16.58 8.67
CA PRO A 81 -1.67 15.33 9.38
C PRO A 81 -1.20 14.10 8.58
N GLY A 82 -1.39 12.93 9.16
CA GLY A 82 -1.14 11.68 8.46
C GLY A 82 -1.82 10.54 9.19
N VAL A 83 -2.38 9.61 8.47
CA VAL A 83 -3.08 8.45 9.01
C VAL A 83 -2.63 7.16 8.32
N THR A 84 -2.56 6.09 9.10
CA THR A 84 -2.34 4.73 8.58
C THR A 84 -3.64 3.96 8.62
N ILE A 85 -4.00 3.36 7.50
CA ILE A 85 -5.23 2.57 7.40
C ILE A 85 -4.90 1.12 7.01
N ASN A 86 -5.73 0.20 7.44
CA ASN A 86 -5.56 -1.21 7.16
C ASN A 86 -6.85 -1.86 6.64
N ARG A 87 -6.80 -2.32 5.39
CA ARG A 87 -7.74 -3.25 4.76
C ARG A 87 -6.95 -4.35 4.06
N LEU A 88 -5.88 -4.82 4.71
CA LEU A 88 -4.91 -5.78 4.16
C LEU A 88 -4.44 -5.36 2.74
N CYS A 89 -4.48 -6.25 1.76
CA CYS A 89 -4.02 -5.97 0.39
C CYS A 89 -4.77 -4.82 -0.31
N GLY A 90 -5.97 -4.44 0.15
CA GLY A 90 -6.79 -3.34 -0.36
C GLY A 90 -6.54 -1.98 0.30
N SER A 91 -5.53 -1.87 1.18
CA SER A 91 -5.33 -0.67 2.01
C SER A 91 -5.06 0.60 1.22
N SER A 92 -4.18 0.55 0.21
CA SER A 92 -3.86 1.74 -0.60
C SER A 92 -5.02 2.20 -1.48
N MET A 93 -5.83 1.27 -2.00
CA MET A 93 -7.08 1.62 -2.68
C MET A 93 -8.06 2.28 -1.71
N GLN A 94 -8.16 1.77 -0.47
CA GLN A 94 -9.01 2.36 0.57
C GLN A 94 -8.56 3.79 0.94
N ALA A 95 -7.27 4.08 0.88
CA ALA A 95 -6.74 5.44 1.08
C ALA A 95 -7.32 6.41 0.04
N ILE A 96 -7.30 6.03 -1.23
CA ILE A 96 -7.88 6.82 -2.32
C ILE A 96 -9.40 7.00 -2.14
N MET A 97 -10.10 5.95 -1.72
CA MET A 97 -11.54 6.02 -1.46
C MET A 97 -11.87 6.98 -0.31
N TYR A 98 -11.06 6.99 0.75
CA TYR A 98 -11.24 7.93 1.87
C TYR A 98 -10.98 9.38 1.44
N ALA A 99 -9.89 9.65 0.70
CA ALA A 99 -9.63 10.98 0.18
C ALA A 99 -10.77 11.47 -0.73
N SER A 100 -11.24 10.62 -1.63
CA SER A 100 -12.39 10.95 -2.50
C SER A 100 -13.67 11.25 -1.70
N ALA A 101 -13.93 10.50 -0.64
CA ALA A 101 -15.07 10.74 0.24
C ALA A 101 -14.91 12.06 1.01
N ASN A 102 -13.72 12.35 1.53
CA ASN A 102 -13.42 13.59 2.24
C ASN A 102 -13.60 14.82 1.34
N ILE A 103 -13.08 14.78 0.11
CA ILE A 103 -13.29 15.84 -0.90
C ILE A 103 -14.79 16.03 -1.17
N SER A 104 -15.53 14.94 -1.33
CA SER A 104 -16.97 15.01 -1.58
C SER A 104 -17.76 15.59 -0.41
N ALA A 105 -17.29 15.35 0.81
CA ALA A 105 -17.86 15.87 2.04
C ALA A 105 -17.43 17.32 2.38
N GLY A 106 -16.46 17.87 1.63
CA GLY A 106 -15.89 19.20 1.89
C GLY A 106 -14.93 19.24 3.08
N TRP A 107 -14.28 18.12 3.40
CA TRP A 107 -13.31 18.00 4.50
C TRP A 107 -11.85 18.17 4.08
N GLY A 108 -11.64 18.71 2.90
CA GLY A 108 -10.35 18.98 2.30
C GLY A 108 -10.42 18.92 0.79
N GLU A 109 -9.35 19.35 0.14
CA GLU A 109 -9.26 19.47 -1.33
C GLU A 109 -8.05 18.71 -1.89
N CYS A 110 -6.97 18.54 -1.12
CA CYS A 110 -5.72 17.95 -1.57
C CYS A 110 -5.19 16.88 -0.59
N PHE A 111 -5.10 15.64 -1.07
CA PHE A 111 -4.68 14.50 -0.27
C PHE A 111 -3.55 13.74 -0.96
N VAL A 112 -2.58 13.27 -0.17
CA VAL A 112 -1.63 12.27 -0.61
C VAL A 112 -2.13 10.90 -0.18
N CYS A 113 -2.29 9.99 -1.14
CA CYS A 113 -2.76 8.63 -0.89
C CYS A 113 -1.72 7.62 -1.37
N GLY A 114 -1.40 6.64 -0.55
CA GLY A 114 -0.43 5.64 -0.93
C GLY A 114 -0.53 4.34 -0.15
N GLY A 115 0.46 3.50 -0.33
CA GLY A 115 0.62 2.27 0.44
C GLY A 115 2.07 1.90 0.57
N ILE A 116 2.38 1.23 1.67
CA ILE A 116 3.70 0.76 2.00
C ILE A 116 3.63 -0.66 2.54
N GLU A 117 4.54 -1.51 2.07
CA GLU A 117 4.70 -2.85 2.63
C GLU A 117 6.10 -3.40 2.34
N SER A 118 6.80 -3.83 3.37
CA SER A 118 8.05 -4.58 3.23
C SER A 118 7.95 -5.92 3.94
N MET A 119 7.66 -6.96 3.18
CA MET A 119 7.60 -8.33 3.70
C MET A 119 8.97 -8.87 4.13
N SER A 120 10.06 -8.17 3.77
CA SER A 120 11.42 -8.48 4.21
C SER A 120 11.67 -8.02 5.65
N ARG A 121 11.21 -6.82 5.98
CA ARG A 121 11.47 -6.14 7.27
C ARG A 121 10.37 -6.40 8.30
N VAL A 122 9.13 -6.49 7.84
CA VAL A 122 7.99 -6.87 8.68
C VAL A 122 7.35 -8.12 8.11
N LYS A 123 7.48 -9.22 8.82
CA LYS A 123 6.99 -10.52 8.35
C LYS A 123 5.47 -10.53 8.18
N ARG A 124 4.99 -11.38 7.30
CA ARG A 124 3.56 -11.64 7.14
C ARG A 124 2.92 -11.98 8.50
N ARG A 125 1.77 -11.41 8.78
CA ARG A 125 1.02 -11.48 10.05
C ARG A 125 1.64 -10.65 11.17
N GLY A 126 2.67 -9.86 10.91
CA GLY A 126 3.33 -9.04 11.91
C GLY A 126 4.21 -9.84 12.87
N PHE A 127 4.68 -9.19 13.92
CA PHE A 127 5.52 -9.81 14.94
C PHE A 127 4.71 -10.44 16.07
N ASN A 128 3.50 -9.94 16.33
CA ASN A 128 2.64 -10.35 17.44
C ASN A 128 1.36 -11.02 16.95
N TRP A 129 1.48 -12.05 16.11
CA TRP A 129 0.33 -12.79 15.62
C TRP A 129 -0.42 -13.46 16.76
N SER A 130 -1.68 -13.06 16.97
CA SER A 130 -2.57 -13.62 17.99
C SER A 130 -3.97 -13.79 17.39
N PRO A 131 -4.23 -14.90 16.69
CA PRO A 131 -5.55 -15.16 16.13
C PRO A 131 -6.58 -15.37 17.23
N HIS A 132 -7.80 -14.98 16.99
CA HIS A 132 -8.88 -15.14 17.96
C HIS A 132 -9.29 -16.61 18.05
N PRO A 133 -9.20 -17.27 19.23
CA PRO A 133 -9.44 -18.73 19.35
C PRO A 133 -10.80 -19.18 18.84
N LYS A 134 -11.84 -18.36 19.01
CA LYS A 134 -13.19 -18.68 18.56
C LYS A 134 -13.28 -18.87 17.04
N PHE A 135 -12.43 -18.22 16.26
CA PHE A 135 -12.45 -18.35 14.81
C PHE A 135 -11.85 -19.67 14.32
N GLU A 136 -11.10 -20.39 15.16
CA GLU A 136 -10.62 -21.73 14.81
C GLU A 136 -11.78 -22.75 14.70
N THR A 137 -12.86 -22.51 15.44
CA THR A 137 -14.05 -23.38 15.45
C THR A 137 -15.21 -22.83 14.64
N ASP A 138 -15.52 -21.53 14.81
CA ASP A 138 -16.74 -20.93 14.29
C ASP A 138 -16.58 -20.35 12.88
N PHE A 139 -15.37 -19.94 12.50
CA PHE A 139 -15.09 -19.32 11.21
C PHE A 139 -13.62 -19.46 10.80
N PRO A 140 -13.13 -20.69 10.56
CA PRO A 140 -11.73 -20.99 10.26
C PRO A 140 -11.24 -20.28 8.99
N GLU A 141 -12.12 -19.95 8.05
CA GLU A 141 -11.83 -19.25 6.82
C GLU A 141 -11.29 -17.82 7.05
N ALA A 142 -11.56 -17.20 8.23
CA ALA A 142 -11.09 -15.86 8.56
C ALA A 142 -9.56 -15.71 8.45
N TYR A 143 -8.81 -16.79 8.66
CA TYR A 143 -7.36 -16.82 8.63
C TYR A 143 -6.77 -17.74 7.57
N VAL A 144 -7.58 -18.18 6.61
CA VAL A 144 -7.15 -19.09 5.55
C VAL A 144 -5.97 -18.48 4.75
N ASN A 145 -5.09 -19.33 4.29
CA ASN A 145 -3.97 -18.91 3.45
C ASN A 145 -4.47 -18.46 2.07
N MET A 146 -3.88 -17.39 1.52
CA MET A 146 -4.27 -16.87 0.20
C MET A 146 -4.05 -17.86 -0.95
N GLY A 147 -3.10 -18.79 -0.83
CA GLY A 147 -2.97 -19.89 -1.79
C GLY A 147 -4.20 -20.80 -1.81
N ILE A 148 -4.70 -21.17 -0.63
CA ILE A 148 -5.96 -21.95 -0.52
C ILE A 148 -7.14 -21.14 -1.05
N THR A 149 -7.19 -19.84 -0.76
CA THR A 149 -8.24 -18.96 -1.32
C THR A 149 -8.19 -18.96 -2.86
N ALA A 150 -6.98 -18.88 -3.45
CA ALA A 150 -6.82 -18.91 -4.90
C ALA A 150 -7.27 -20.26 -5.50
N GLU A 151 -6.94 -21.40 -4.87
CA GLU A 151 -7.43 -22.71 -5.30
C GLU A 151 -8.96 -22.81 -5.21
N ASN A 152 -9.56 -22.31 -4.12
CA ASN A 152 -11.02 -22.27 -3.97
C ASN A 152 -11.69 -21.42 -5.07
N VAL A 153 -11.07 -20.29 -5.45
CA VAL A 153 -11.55 -19.46 -6.56
C VAL A 153 -11.41 -20.20 -7.90
N ALA A 154 -10.28 -20.86 -8.14
CA ALA A 154 -10.07 -21.63 -9.35
C ALA A 154 -11.10 -22.75 -9.49
N GLU A 155 -11.39 -23.47 -8.42
CA GLU A 155 -12.42 -24.51 -8.39
C GLU A 155 -13.83 -23.94 -8.63
N LEU A 156 -14.18 -22.88 -7.88
CA LEU A 156 -15.51 -22.25 -7.95
C LEU A 156 -15.86 -21.71 -9.35
N TYR A 157 -14.87 -21.12 -10.03
CA TYR A 157 -15.07 -20.51 -11.36
C TYR A 157 -14.58 -21.38 -12.52
N GLY A 158 -14.07 -22.59 -12.26
CA GLY A 158 -13.57 -23.50 -13.27
C GLY A 158 -12.33 -23.00 -14.02
N ILE A 159 -11.46 -22.25 -13.33
CA ILE A 159 -10.26 -21.67 -13.93
C ILE A 159 -9.18 -22.75 -14.08
N SER A 160 -8.81 -23.06 -15.31
CA SER A 160 -7.83 -24.09 -15.62
C SER A 160 -6.40 -23.67 -15.24
N ARG A 161 -5.50 -24.64 -15.11
CA ARG A 161 -4.08 -24.40 -14.88
C ARG A 161 -3.45 -23.53 -15.98
N THR A 162 -3.83 -23.77 -17.22
CA THR A 162 -3.34 -23.03 -18.39
C THR A 162 -3.70 -21.54 -18.29
N GLU A 163 -4.96 -21.23 -17.96
CA GLU A 163 -5.40 -19.83 -17.78
C GLU A 163 -4.64 -19.15 -16.65
N GLN A 164 -4.37 -19.83 -15.53
CA GLN A 164 -3.57 -19.29 -14.43
C GLN A 164 -2.13 -18.99 -14.85
N GLU A 165 -1.53 -19.87 -15.65
CA GLU A 165 -0.15 -19.68 -16.17
C GLU A 165 -0.09 -18.56 -17.19
N GLU A 166 -1.06 -18.45 -18.10
CA GLU A 166 -1.17 -17.35 -19.06
C GLU A 166 -1.34 -16.01 -18.37
N PHE A 167 -2.22 -15.92 -17.36
CA PHE A 167 -2.39 -14.72 -16.55
C PHE A 167 -1.09 -14.32 -15.84
N SER A 168 -0.40 -15.30 -15.25
CA SER A 168 0.87 -15.07 -14.56
C SER A 168 1.95 -14.58 -15.50
N LEU A 169 2.01 -15.10 -16.72
CA LEU A 169 2.94 -14.64 -17.75
C LEU A 169 2.65 -13.18 -18.15
N ILE A 170 1.39 -12.86 -18.45
CA ILE A 170 0.97 -11.48 -18.78
C ILE A 170 1.34 -10.54 -17.64
N LEU A 171 1.03 -10.89 -16.40
CA LEU A 171 1.33 -10.09 -15.22
C LEU A 171 2.84 -9.88 -15.05
N SER A 172 3.67 -10.89 -15.34
CA SER A 172 5.13 -10.75 -15.25
C SER A 172 5.70 -9.79 -16.29
N LEU A 173 5.07 -9.65 -17.45
CA LEU A 173 5.52 -8.79 -18.55
C LEU A 173 5.23 -7.30 -18.31
N ILE A 174 4.36 -6.93 -17.41
CA ILE A 174 4.06 -5.51 -17.13
C ILE A 174 5.28 -4.74 -16.62
N HIS A 175 6.24 -5.40 -15.99
CA HIS A 175 7.50 -4.78 -15.58
C HIS A 175 8.34 -4.32 -16.77
N ILE A 176 8.12 -4.87 -17.95
CA ILE A 176 8.80 -4.50 -19.19
C ILE A 176 7.97 -3.49 -19.99
N SER A 177 6.65 -3.72 -20.12
CA SER A 177 5.75 -2.88 -20.89
C SER A 177 5.38 -1.57 -20.18
N GLU A 178 5.38 -1.60 -18.85
CA GLU A 178 5.07 -0.45 -18.00
C GLU A 178 6.25 -0.18 -17.04
N PRO A 179 7.41 0.25 -17.56
CA PRO A 179 8.58 0.48 -16.73
C PRO A 179 8.27 1.55 -15.69
N THR A 180 8.64 1.27 -14.45
CA THR A 180 8.58 2.23 -13.36
C THR A 180 9.38 3.46 -13.77
N ARG A 181 8.79 4.65 -13.71
CA ARG A 181 9.56 5.88 -13.69
C ARG A 181 10.29 5.90 -12.36
N LEU A 182 11.56 5.52 -12.40
CA LEU A 182 12.44 5.65 -11.24
C LEU A 182 12.48 7.12 -10.87
N ALA A 183 12.28 7.42 -9.60
CA ALA A 183 12.80 8.63 -9.00
C ALA A 183 14.33 8.52 -9.13
N THR A 184 14.93 9.28 -10.01
CA THR A 184 16.39 9.36 -10.21
C THR A 184 16.96 10.48 -9.38
#